data_e4749834c5818bd31a999ee067664fca
#
_entry.id   e4749834c5818bd31a999ee067664fca
#
_cell.length_a   1.000
_cell.length_b   1.000
_cell.length_c   1.000
_cell.angle_alpha   90.00
_cell.angle_beta   90.00
_cell.angle_gamma   90.00
#
_symmetry.space_group_name_H-M   'P 1'
#
loop_
_entity.id
_entity.type
_entity.pdbx_description
1 polymer ?
#
loop_
_entity_poly.entity_id
_entity_poly.type
_entity_poly.pdbx_seq_one_letter_code
_entity_poly.pdbx_strand_id
1 'polypeptide(L)'
;MYMIRFLSNITLLDVSMTGVLKAGAVVGITGLIIGVLLGIAAIKFRVETDTRVEAVRECLPGSNCGGCGFAGCDACAEAIVKGEAPFNACAGSRQADIAAIMGAEAGEQVKMVAFVKCAGTCDKTSVKYRYQGIADCRKLALIPGHGEKDCSFGCMGYGSCMTACKFDAIRVVNGVAVVDKEKCVGCSACTKVCPNGLIVLRPYDAKYAVACSSTLKGRDVKAKCTTGCIGCGICAKQCEAGAITVENNIAKIDYEKCVGCGACTEKCPQKIIHMV
;
A
#
# COMPACT_ATOMS: atom_id res chain seq x y z
N MET A 1 41.99 49.33 4.20
CA MET A 1 42.20 50.42 3.21
C MET A 1 41.91 50.00 1.76
N TYR A 2 41.61 48.75 1.48
CA TYR A 2 41.28 48.22 0.13
C TYR A 2 39.76 48.24 -0.20
N MET A 3 38.89 48.19 0.78
CA MET A 3 37.43 48.16 0.57
C MET A 3 36.81 49.51 0.19
N ILE A 4 37.44 50.62 0.55
CA ILE A 4 36.98 52.00 0.23
C ILE A 4 37.26 52.36 -1.23
N ARG A 5 38.33 51.77 -1.85
CA ARG A 5 38.64 51.99 -3.26
C ARG A 5 37.74 51.24 -4.25
N PHE A 6 37.04 50.18 -3.77
CA PHE A 6 36.12 49.45 -4.62
C PHE A 6 34.76 50.15 -4.77
N LEU A 7 34.35 50.88 -3.73
CA LEU A 7 33.08 51.65 -3.74
C LEU A 7 33.17 52.97 -4.52
N SER A 8 34.38 53.56 -4.68
CA SER A 8 34.57 54.81 -5.45
C SER A 8 34.57 54.61 -6.97
N ASN A 9 34.73 53.38 -7.47
CA ASN A 9 34.64 53.07 -8.91
C ASN A 9 33.23 52.77 -9.40
N ILE A 10 32.24 52.67 -8.51
CA ILE A 10 30.83 52.37 -8.88
C ILE A 10 30.05 53.67 -9.15
N THR A 11 30.57 54.84 -8.73
CA THR A 11 29.82 56.12 -8.76
C THR A 11 30.05 56.97 -10.01
N LEU A 12 30.76 56.49 -11.04
CA LEU A 12 30.98 57.22 -12.29
C LEU A 12 30.57 56.39 -13.54
N LEU A 13 29.48 55.66 -13.46
CA LEU A 13 28.72 55.37 -14.65
C LEU A 13 27.86 56.61 -14.92
N ASP A 14 28.36 57.47 -15.78
CA ASP A 14 27.57 58.52 -16.42
C ASP A 14 26.43 57.82 -17.17
N VAL A 15 25.26 57.73 -16.48
CA VAL A 15 24.09 57.07 -17.01
C VAL A 15 23.50 58.02 -18.05
N SER A 16 24.09 58.03 -19.23
CA SER A 16 23.54 58.71 -20.37
C SER A 16 22.10 58.24 -20.59
N MET A 17 21.14 59.14 -20.60
CA MET A 17 19.74 58.86 -20.91
C MET A 17 19.56 58.03 -22.18
N THR A 18 20.47 58.21 -23.16
CA THR A 18 20.52 57.42 -24.39
C THR A 18 20.98 55.99 -24.15
N GLY A 19 21.84 55.73 -23.14
CA GLY A 19 22.26 54.38 -22.74
C GLY A 19 21.14 53.62 -22.07
N VAL A 20 20.40 54.28 -21.17
CA VAL A 20 19.20 53.67 -20.50
C VAL A 20 18.11 53.31 -21.50
N LEU A 21 17.84 54.21 -22.44
CA LEU A 21 16.85 53.97 -23.50
C LEU A 21 17.26 52.81 -24.41
N LYS A 22 18.54 52.71 -24.80
CA LYS A 22 19.05 51.57 -25.61
C LYS A 22 18.98 50.26 -24.84
N ALA A 23 19.39 50.24 -23.58
CA ALA A 23 19.29 49.03 -22.73
C ALA A 23 17.84 48.63 -22.53
N GLY A 24 16.94 49.55 -22.25
CA GLY A 24 15.52 49.29 -22.13
C GLY A 24 14.89 48.76 -23.41
N ALA A 25 15.27 49.31 -24.56
CA ALA A 25 14.81 48.81 -25.85
C ALA A 25 15.29 47.37 -26.14
N VAL A 26 16.57 47.08 -25.86
CA VAL A 26 17.11 45.70 -26.04
C VAL A 26 16.38 44.71 -25.14
N VAL A 27 16.22 45.02 -23.86
CA VAL A 27 15.47 44.13 -22.91
C VAL A 27 14.02 43.99 -23.30
N GLY A 28 13.38 45.07 -23.72
CA GLY A 28 11.99 45.04 -24.18
C GLY A 28 11.78 44.21 -25.45
N ILE A 29 12.66 44.35 -26.44
CA ILE A 29 12.59 43.57 -27.69
C ILE A 29 12.86 42.09 -27.41
N THR A 30 13.88 41.76 -26.61
CA THR A 30 14.16 40.37 -26.25
C THR A 30 13.05 39.76 -25.45
N GLY A 31 12.46 40.48 -24.50
CA GLY A 31 11.27 40.01 -23.72
C GLY A 31 10.08 39.76 -24.62
N LEU A 32 9.80 40.64 -25.60
CA LEU A 32 8.71 40.48 -26.55
C LEU A 32 8.95 39.26 -27.47
N ILE A 33 10.15 39.06 -27.98
CA ILE A 33 10.47 37.88 -28.80
C ILE A 33 10.28 36.59 -28.00
N ILE A 34 10.80 36.51 -26.77
CA ILE A 34 10.63 35.35 -25.91
C ILE A 34 9.15 35.12 -25.59
N GLY A 35 8.41 36.16 -25.24
CA GLY A 35 6.97 36.07 -24.95
C GLY A 35 6.16 35.55 -26.12
N VAL A 36 6.43 36.04 -27.34
CA VAL A 36 5.78 35.56 -28.58
C VAL A 36 6.14 34.10 -28.84
N LEU A 37 7.42 33.72 -28.73
CA LEU A 37 7.85 32.32 -28.93
C LEU A 37 7.20 31.38 -27.92
N LEU A 38 7.15 31.76 -26.64
CA LEU A 38 6.48 30.97 -25.60
C LEU A 38 4.96 30.90 -25.84
N GLY A 39 4.33 32.00 -26.30
CA GLY A 39 2.92 32.01 -26.64
C GLY A 39 2.60 31.05 -27.81
N ILE A 40 3.41 31.09 -28.87
CA ILE A 40 3.25 30.16 -30.03
C ILE A 40 3.50 28.71 -29.55
N ALA A 41 4.52 28.47 -28.73
CA ALA A 41 4.81 27.15 -28.18
C ALA A 41 3.62 26.64 -27.32
N ALA A 42 3.06 27.47 -26.46
CA ALA A 42 1.93 27.11 -25.61
C ALA A 42 0.68 26.74 -26.44
N ILE A 43 0.42 27.41 -27.55
CA ILE A 43 -0.70 27.08 -28.44
C ILE A 43 -0.39 25.78 -29.22
N LYS A 44 0.82 25.66 -29.79
CA LYS A 44 1.19 24.54 -30.65
C LYS A 44 1.38 23.22 -29.86
N PHE A 45 1.85 23.31 -28.62
CA PHE A 45 2.06 22.17 -27.73
C PHE A 45 0.96 22.02 -26.67
N ARG A 46 -0.20 22.64 -26.88
CA ARG A 46 -1.35 22.44 -25.98
C ARG A 46 -1.76 20.97 -26.03
N VAL A 47 -1.55 20.28 -24.94
CA VAL A 47 -2.06 18.92 -24.73
C VAL A 47 -3.54 19.05 -24.39
N GLU A 48 -4.42 18.55 -25.25
CA GLU A 48 -5.83 18.41 -24.93
C GLU A 48 -5.97 17.31 -23.86
N THR A 49 -6.19 17.71 -22.64
CA THR A 49 -6.53 16.77 -21.56
C THR A 49 -8.01 16.43 -21.68
N ASP A 50 -8.32 15.15 -21.82
CA ASP A 50 -9.69 14.65 -21.80
C ASP A 50 -10.30 14.96 -20.43
N THR A 51 -11.42 15.68 -20.40
CA THR A 51 -12.12 16.05 -19.15
C THR A 51 -12.52 14.84 -18.31
N ARG A 52 -12.64 13.66 -18.92
CA ARG A 52 -12.90 12.40 -18.23
C ARG A 52 -11.74 11.98 -17.34
N VAL A 53 -10.49 12.36 -17.68
CA VAL A 53 -9.32 12.04 -16.86
C VAL A 53 -9.44 12.68 -15.47
N GLU A 54 -9.86 13.94 -15.40
CA GLU A 54 -10.05 14.64 -14.14
C GLU A 54 -11.18 14.00 -13.30
N ALA A 55 -12.31 13.68 -13.94
CA ALA A 55 -13.43 13.00 -13.29
C ALA A 55 -13.03 11.60 -12.76
N VAL A 56 -12.30 10.81 -13.55
CA VAL A 56 -11.77 9.51 -13.11
C VAL A 56 -10.75 9.69 -11.99
N ARG A 57 -9.92 10.75 -12.06
CA ARG A 57 -8.93 11.07 -11.04
C ARG A 57 -9.56 11.35 -9.67
N GLU A 58 -10.71 12.02 -9.62
CA GLU A 58 -11.49 12.27 -8.40
C GLU A 58 -12.08 10.99 -7.80
N CYS A 59 -12.31 9.97 -8.61
CA CYS A 59 -12.75 8.65 -8.16
C CYS A 59 -11.61 7.78 -7.60
N LEU A 60 -10.35 8.18 -7.79
CA LEU A 60 -9.19 7.50 -7.24
C LEU A 60 -8.82 8.03 -5.84
N PRO A 61 -8.18 7.22 -4.97
CA PRO A 61 -7.92 7.59 -3.57
C PRO A 61 -6.90 8.72 -3.37
N GLY A 62 -6.24 9.20 -4.42
CA GLY A 62 -5.31 10.32 -4.37
C GLY A 62 -3.97 10.07 -3.66
N SER A 63 -3.76 8.88 -3.15
CA SER A 63 -2.58 8.52 -2.32
C SER A 63 -1.27 8.39 -3.09
N ASN A 64 -1.32 8.34 -4.44
CA ASN A 64 -0.16 8.14 -5.32
C ASN A 64 0.77 6.99 -4.88
N CYS A 65 0.18 5.91 -4.36
CA CYS A 65 0.92 4.81 -3.70
C CYS A 65 1.62 3.85 -4.67
N GLY A 66 1.32 3.92 -5.98
CA GLY A 66 1.85 3.00 -6.99
C GLY A 66 1.39 1.54 -6.86
N GLY A 67 0.43 1.25 -5.97
CA GLY A 67 -0.06 -0.11 -5.72
C GLY A 67 -0.70 -0.77 -6.94
N CYS A 68 -1.32 0.02 -7.81
CA CYS A 68 -1.92 -0.40 -9.07
C CYS A 68 -0.91 -0.63 -10.21
N GLY A 69 0.38 -0.34 -10.00
CA GLY A 69 1.44 -0.47 -11.02
C GLY A 69 1.71 0.80 -11.83
N PHE A 70 0.93 1.85 -11.66
CA PHE A 70 1.14 3.16 -12.29
C PHE A 70 1.94 4.10 -11.39
N ALA A 71 2.63 5.07 -11.98
CA ALA A 71 3.50 6.02 -11.26
C ALA A 71 2.75 6.91 -10.25
N GLY A 72 1.42 7.06 -10.42
CA GLY A 72 0.55 7.82 -9.53
C GLY A 72 -0.90 7.69 -9.95
N CYS A 73 -1.79 8.34 -9.22
CA CYS A 73 -3.22 8.30 -9.54
C CYS A 73 -3.54 9.02 -10.86
N ASP A 74 -2.77 10.03 -11.23
CA ASP A 74 -2.93 10.74 -12.51
C ASP A 74 -2.64 9.82 -13.69
N ALA A 75 -1.49 9.11 -13.66
CA ALA A 75 -1.13 8.13 -14.69
C ALA A 75 -2.13 6.97 -14.76
N CYS A 76 -2.69 6.54 -13.62
CA CYS A 76 -3.73 5.52 -13.57
C CYS A 76 -5.03 6.02 -14.22
N ALA A 77 -5.46 7.26 -13.95
CA ALA A 77 -6.63 7.86 -14.53
C ALA A 77 -6.51 7.98 -16.05
N GLU A 78 -5.36 8.47 -16.54
CA GLU A 78 -5.08 8.53 -17.98
C GLU A 78 -5.13 7.16 -18.65
N ALA A 79 -4.51 6.14 -18.05
CA ALA A 79 -4.51 4.78 -18.58
C ALA A 79 -5.92 4.19 -18.65
N ILE A 80 -6.76 4.45 -17.64
CA ILE A 80 -8.18 4.02 -17.65
C ILE A 80 -8.95 4.71 -18.76
N VAL A 81 -8.81 6.02 -18.93
CA VAL A 81 -9.53 6.78 -19.98
C VAL A 81 -9.08 6.37 -21.37
N LYS A 82 -7.79 6.08 -21.56
CA LYS A 82 -7.24 5.56 -22.82
C LYS A 82 -7.61 4.10 -23.11
N GLY A 83 -8.18 3.39 -22.14
CA GLY A 83 -8.49 1.96 -22.27
C GLY A 83 -7.26 1.03 -22.11
N GLU A 84 -6.12 1.57 -21.68
CA GLU A 84 -4.88 0.82 -21.41
C GLU A 84 -4.92 0.09 -20.06
N ALA A 85 -5.81 0.53 -19.17
CA ALA A 85 -6.05 -0.10 -17.89
C ALA A 85 -7.54 -0.33 -17.65
N PRO A 86 -7.91 -1.44 -16.99
CA PRO A 86 -9.30 -1.67 -16.63
C PRO A 86 -9.74 -0.67 -15.54
N PHE A 87 -11.02 -0.32 -15.49
CA PHE A 87 -11.57 0.62 -14.50
C PHE A 87 -11.40 0.15 -13.05
N ASN A 88 -11.11 -1.12 -12.83
CA ASN A 88 -10.79 -1.74 -11.54
C ASN A 88 -9.27 -1.84 -11.25
N ALA A 89 -8.42 -1.21 -12.03
CA ALA A 89 -6.96 -1.26 -11.86
C ALA A 89 -6.52 -0.82 -10.45
N CYS A 90 -7.23 0.15 -9.86
CA CYS A 90 -6.98 0.58 -8.49
C CYS A 90 -8.02 -0.01 -7.53
N ALA A 91 -7.57 -0.90 -6.62
CA ALA A 91 -8.44 -1.53 -5.62
C ALA A 91 -9.11 -0.53 -4.64
N GLY A 92 -8.54 0.66 -4.47
CA GLY A 92 -9.08 1.72 -3.61
C GLY A 92 -9.97 2.73 -4.32
N SER A 93 -10.25 2.57 -5.61
CA SER A 93 -11.08 3.48 -6.39
C SER A 93 -12.58 3.25 -6.17
N ARG A 94 -13.37 4.29 -6.44
CA ARG A 94 -14.83 4.18 -6.57
C ARG A 94 -15.17 3.65 -7.96
N GLN A 95 -15.10 2.35 -8.12
CA GLN A 95 -15.13 1.67 -9.42
C GLN A 95 -16.48 1.83 -10.14
N ALA A 96 -17.59 1.86 -9.39
CA ALA A 96 -18.90 2.10 -9.95
C ALA A 96 -19.01 3.48 -10.61
N ASP A 97 -18.42 4.51 -9.97
CA ASP A 97 -18.42 5.87 -10.52
C ASP A 97 -17.53 5.96 -11.77
N ILE A 98 -16.36 5.29 -11.74
CA ILE A 98 -15.47 5.21 -12.91
C ILE A 98 -16.17 4.50 -14.08
N ALA A 99 -16.85 3.39 -13.83
CA ALA A 99 -17.59 2.67 -14.85
C ALA A 99 -18.71 3.54 -15.45
N ALA A 100 -19.44 4.30 -14.63
CA ALA A 100 -20.45 5.24 -15.09
C ALA A 100 -19.85 6.36 -15.98
N ILE A 101 -18.70 6.93 -15.61
CA ILE A 101 -17.97 7.93 -16.40
C ILE A 101 -17.52 7.34 -17.75
N MET A 102 -17.11 6.09 -17.75
CA MET A 102 -16.62 5.40 -18.95
C MET A 102 -17.73 4.76 -19.78
N GLY A 103 -19.00 4.81 -19.33
CA GLY A 103 -20.15 4.20 -20.01
C GLY A 103 -20.09 2.66 -20.04
N ALA A 104 -19.39 2.04 -19.08
CA ALA A 104 -19.28 0.59 -18.93
C ALA A 104 -20.17 0.10 -17.78
N GLU A 105 -20.67 -1.14 -17.87
CA GLU A 105 -21.32 -1.76 -16.72
C GLU A 105 -20.26 -2.13 -15.67
N ALA A 106 -20.41 -1.61 -14.45
CA ALA A 106 -19.60 -2.01 -13.32
C ALA A 106 -19.97 -3.45 -12.96
N GLY A 107 -19.10 -4.41 -13.25
CA GLY A 107 -19.24 -5.78 -12.74
C GLY A 107 -19.25 -5.76 -11.20
N GLU A 108 -19.98 -6.69 -10.59
CA GLU A 108 -20.07 -6.85 -9.15
C GLU A 108 -18.66 -7.08 -8.58
N GLN A 109 -18.09 -6.09 -7.91
CA GLN A 109 -16.74 -6.18 -7.38
C GLN A 109 -16.75 -6.36 -5.87
N VAL A 110 -16.13 -7.44 -5.42
CA VAL A 110 -15.96 -7.73 -4.02
C VAL A 110 -14.88 -6.80 -3.43
N LYS A 111 -15.27 -5.94 -2.49
CA LYS A 111 -14.32 -5.11 -1.73
C LYS A 111 -13.30 -6.02 -1.04
N MET A 112 -12.02 -5.81 -1.31
CA MET A 112 -10.94 -6.58 -0.71
C MET A 112 -10.29 -5.81 0.43
N VAL A 113 -9.92 -6.51 1.50
CA VAL A 113 -9.22 -5.92 2.65
C VAL A 113 -8.01 -6.77 3.04
N ALA A 114 -6.99 -6.12 3.57
CA ALA A 114 -5.81 -6.82 4.05
C ALA A 114 -6.10 -7.57 5.36
N PHE A 115 -5.52 -8.74 5.51
CA PHE A 115 -5.57 -9.55 6.72
C PHE A 115 -4.19 -10.08 7.07
N VAL A 116 -3.84 -10.06 8.37
CA VAL A 116 -2.55 -10.55 8.87
C VAL A 116 -2.70 -11.98 9.38
N LYS A 117 -2.04 -12.93 8.72
CA LYS A 117 -2.07 -14.36 9.08
C LYS A 117 -1.15 -14.66 10.26
N CYS A 118 -1.37 -14.00 11.40
CA CYS A 118 -0.65 -14.27 12.65
C CYS A 118 -1.46 -13.81 13.84
N ALA A 119 -1.69 -14.73 14.81
CA ALA A 119 -2.24 -14.44 16.13
C ALA A 119 -1.21 -14.58 17.24
N GLY A 120 0.07 -14.82 16.91
CA GLY A 120 1.18 -14.98 17.85
C GLY A 120 1.65 -13.66 18.45
N THR A 121 0.86 -13.12 19.38
CA THR A 121 1.22 -11.96 20.20
C THR A 121 2.40 -12.24 21.12
N CYS A 122 2.98 -11.22 21.75
CA CYS A 122 4.16 -11.39 22.63
C CYS A 122 3.90 -12.30 23.83
N ASP A 123 2.66 -12.39 24.31
CA ASP A 123 2.22 -13.28 25.39
C ASP A 123 1.99 -14.73 24.95
N LYS A 124 1.84 -14.97 23.64
CA LYS A 124 1.53 -16.30 23.08
C LYS A 124 2.70 -16.97 22.37
N THR A 125 3.79 -16.26 22.19
CA THR A 125 4.98 -16.73 21.47
C THR A 125 6.21 -16.55 22.37
N SER A 126 7.04 -17.59 22.51
CA SER A 126 8.33 -17.49 23.20
C SER A 126 9.28 -16.53 22.44
N VAL A 127 10.17 -15.89 23.19
CA VAL A 127 11.20 -14.95 22.70
C VAL A 127 12.54 -15.63 22.79
N LYS A 128 13.33 -15.64 21.71
CA LYS A 128 14.68 -16.24 21.67
C LYS A 128 15.75 -15.29 22.22
N TYR A 129 15.65 -14.02 21.87
CA TYR A 129 16.60 -12.97 22.25
C TYR A 129 15.91 -11.60 22.17
N ARG A 130 16.51 -10.59 22.76
CA ARG A 130 16.08 -9.20 22.59
C ARG A 130 16.88 -8.54 21.47
N TYR A 131 16.19 -8.01 20.49
CA TYR A 131 16.79 -7.28 19.39
C TYR A 131 17.06 -5.83 19.81
N GLN A 132 18.28 -5.37 19.54
CA GLN A 132 18.64 -3.96 19.67
C GLN A 132 19.16 -3.47 18.31
N GLY A 133 18.36 -2.67 17.61
CA GLY A 133 18.71 -2.19 16.28
C GLY A 133 17.57 -1.43 15.64
N ILE A 134 17.63 -1.31 14.31
CA ILE A 134 16.63 -0.56 13.53
C ILE A 134 15.28 -1.29 13.56
N ALA A 135 14.24 -0.61 14.01
CA ALA A 135 12.87 -1.14 14.08
C ALA A 135 12.23 -1.23 12.69
N ASP A 136 12.68 -2.17 11.85
CA ASP A 136 12.18 -2.45 10.50
C ASP A 136 12.18 -3.97 10.27
N CYS A 137 11.01 -4.55 9.96
CA CYS A 137 10.87 -5.98 9.70
C CYS A 137 11.78 -6.47 8.56
N ARG A 138 12.02 -5.64 7.53
CA ARG A 138 12.89 -6.00 6.40
C ARG A 138 14.35 -6.15 6.82
N LYS A 139 14.79 -5.34 7.80
CA LYS A 139 16.14 -5.47 8.39
C LYS A 139 16.24 -6.69 9.26
N LEU A 140 15.22 -6.98 10.07
CA LEU A 140 15.17 -8.17 10.90
C LEU A 140 15.14 -9.47 10.08
N ALA A 141 14.54 -9.48 8.93
CA ALA A 141 14.50 -10.64 8.05
C ALA A 141 15.90 -11.11 7.60
N LEU A 142 16.89 -10.20 7.62
CA LEU A 142 18.29 -10.51 7.27
C LEU A 142 19.07 -11.14 8.44
N ILE A 143 18.53 -11.10 9.65
CA ILE A 143 19.19 -11.63 10.85
C ILE A 143 18.84 -13.11 11.01
N PRO A 144 19.79 -13.98 11.43
CA PRO A 144 19.52 -15.37 11.70
C PRO A 144 18.35 -15.56 12.65
N GLY A 145 17.38 -16.40 12.28
CA GLY A 145 16.19 -16.71 13.08
C GLY A 145 14.99 -15.79 12.82
N HIS A 146 15.09 -14.80 11.92
CA HIS A 146 13.96 -13.94 11.49
C HIS A 146 13.23 -13.22 12.63
N GLY A 147 13.97 -12.56 13.52
CA GLY A 147 13.43 -11.75 14.60
C GLY A 147 13.40 -12.43 15.97
N GLU A 148 12.95 -11.68 16.99
CA GLU A 148 13.01 -12.08 18.41
C GLU A 148 12.10 -13.26 18.76
N LYS A 149 10.93 -13.36 18.11
CA LYS A 149 9.97 -14.43 18.38
C LYS A 149 10.50 -15.77 17.92
N ASP A 150 10.22 -16.81 18.67
CA ASP A 150 10.68 -18.17 18.35
C ASP A 150 10.00 -18.72 17.08
N CYS A 151 8.81 -18.25 16.77
CA CYS A 151 8.14 -18.55 15.50
C CYS A 151 8.71 -17.71 14.35
N SER A 152 9.55 -18.32 13.51
CA SER A 152 10.12 -17.68 12.32
C SER A 152 9.12 -17.33 11.22
N PHE A 153 7.93 -17.93 11.27
CA PHE A 153 6.80 -17.67 10.34
C PHE A 153 5.89 -16.57 10.83
N GLY A 154 6.07 -16.06 12.05
CA GLY A 154 5.17 -15.11 12.70
C GLY A 154 5.43 -13.65 12.33
N CYS A 155 4.54 -12.78 12.81
CA CYS A 155 4.74 -11.35 12.71
C CYS A 155 5.87 -10.90 13.63
N MET A 156 6.85 -10.19 13.08
CA MET A 156 7.99 -9.65 13.81
C MET A 156 7.61 -8.46 14.69
N GLY A 157 6.51 -7.75 14.38
CA GLY A 157 5.96 -6.67 15.21
C GLY A 157 6.61 -5.30 15.06
N TYR A 158 7.50 -5.09 14.09
CA TYR A 158 8.25 -3.83 13.92
C TYR A 158 7.60 -2.83 12.93
N GLY A 159 6.40 -3.10 12.43
CA GLY A 159 5.55 -2.08 11.80
C GLY A 159 5.94 -1.62 10.39
N SER A 160 6.80 -2.32 9.62
CA SER A 160 7.09 -1.94 8.22
C SER A 160 5.83 -1.84 7.35
N CYS A 161 4.82 -2.68 7.61
CA CYS A 161 3.52 -2.62 6.95
C CYS A 161 2.69 -1.39 7.39
N MET A 162 2.82 -0.95 8.64
CA MET A 162 2.18 0.27 9.16
C MET A 162 2.76 1.50 8.47
N THR A 163 4.09 1.60 8.37
CA THR A 163 4.77 2.70 7.67
C THR A 163 4.42 2.76 6.18
N ALA A 164 4.19 1.60 5.54
CA ALA A 164 3.80 1.53 4.13
C ALA A 164 2.33 1.87 3.88
N CYS A 165 1.50 1.88 4.93
CA CYS A 165 0.07 2.15 4.80
C CYS A 165 -0.21 3.66 4.72
N LYS A 166 -0.70 4.14 3.57
CA LYS A 166 -1.08 5.55 3.35
C LYS A 166 -2.45 5.91 3.95
N PHE A 167 -3.22 4.91 4.38
CA PHE A 167 -4.60 5.07 4.85
C PHE A 167 -4.72 4.92 6.37
N ASP A 168 -3.59 4.83 7.08
CA ASP A 168 -3.54 4.62 8.54
C ASP A 168 -4.45 3.45 9.01
N ALA A 169 -4.53 2.41 8.17
CA ALA A 169 -5.36 1.24 8.43
C ALA A 169 -4.63 0.13 9.20
N ILE A 170 -3.35 0.29 9.51
CA ILE A 170 -2.56 -0.76 10.15
C ILE A 170 -1.88 -0.19 11.41
N ARG A 171 -2.01 -0.94 12.50
CA ARG A 171 -1.30 -0.66 13.76
C ARG A 171 -0.67 -1.95 14.30
N VAL A 172 0.35 -1.83 15.12
CA VAL A 172 0.95 -2.96 15.82
C VAL A 172 0.42 -3.00 17.25
N VAL A 173 -0.21 -4.12 17.61
CA VAL A 173 -0.77 -4.36 18.94
C VAL A 173 -0.15 -5.64 19.50
N ASN A 174 0.43 -5.56 20.67
CA ASN A 174 1.10 -6.68 21.36
C ASN A 174 2.03 -7.49 20.44
N GLY A 175 2.83 -6.76 19.60
CA GLY A 175 3.82 -7.34 18.70
C GLY A 175 3.24 -8.03 17.45
N VAL A 176 1.99 -7.80 17.11
CA VAL A 176 1.35 -8.28 15.86
C VAL A 176 0.67 -7.12 15.16
N ALA A 177 0.82 -7.05 13.83
CA ALA A 177 0.11 -6.07 13.03
C ALA A 177 -1.38 -6.41 12.96
N VAL A 178 -2.23 -5.41 13.17
CA VAL A 178 -3.70 -5.49 13.09
C VAL A 178 -4.19 -4.51 12.04
N VAL A 179 -5.11 -4.94 11.19
CA VAL A 179 -5.69 -4.13 10.13
C VAL A 179 -7.08 -3.69 10.53
N ASP A 180 -7.33 -2.40 10.42
CA ASP A 180 -8.67 -1.82 10.50
C ASP A 180 -9.34 -1.98 9.13
N LYS A 181 -10.34 -2.86 9.04
CA LYS A 181 -11.01 -3.19 7.77
C LYS A 181 -11.82 -2.03 7.19
N GLU A 182 -12.29 -1.10 8.04
CA GLU A 182 -13.07 0.07 7.59
C GLU A 182 -12.18 1.09 6.87
N LYS A 183 -10.95 1.27 7.37
CA LYS A 183 -9.96 2.15 6.75
C LYS A 183 -9.21 1.51 5.59
N CYS A 184 -9.23 0.17 5.52
CA CYS A 184 -8.45 -0.56 4.52
C CYS A 184 -9.13 -0.52 3.14
N VAL A 185 -8.41 -0.03 2.14
CA VAL A 185 -8.86 0.05 0.74
C VAL A 185 -8.31 -1.08 -0.14
N GLY A 186 -7.64 -2.08 0.41
CA GLY A 186 -7.13 -3.22 -0.35
C GLY A 186 -5.96 -2.93 -1.30
N CYS A 187 -5.26 -1.83 -1.17
CA CYS A 187 -4.22 -1.37 -2.11
C CYS A 187 -2.96 -2.25 -2.19
N SER A 188 -2.85 -3.31 -1.41
CA SER A 188 -1.73 -4.27 -1.38
C SER A 188 -0.34 -3.70 -1.03
N ALA A 189 -0.18 -2.44 -0.64
CA ALA A 189 1.12 -1.88 -0.27
C ALA A 189 1.77 -2.64 0.89
N CYS A 190 0.99 -3.03 1.90
CA CYS A 190 1.43 -3.77 3.06
C CYS A 190 1.86 -5.22 2.74
N THR A 191 1.27 -5.85 1.72
CA THR A 191 1.63 -7.22 1.32
C THR A 191 3.03 -7.27 0.72
N LYS A 192 3.42 -6.24 -0.04
CA LYS A 192 4.72 -6.14 -0.71
C LYS A 192 5.89 -5.90 0.25
N VAL A 193 5.63 -5.28 1.41
CA VAL A 193 6.69 -4.94 2.39
C VAL A 193 6.83 -5.94 3.52
N CYS A 194 5.92 -6.90 3.65
CA CYS A 194 6.00 -7.93 4.68
C CYS A 194 6.99 -9.03 4.29
N PRO A 195 8.16 -9.15 4.96
CA PRO A 195 9.18 -10.11 4.56
C PRO A 195 8.74 -11.58 4.74
N ASN A 196 7.82 -11.84 5.69
CA ASN A 196 7.28 -13.18 5.92
C ASN A 196 6.01 -13.49 5.10
N GLY A 197 5.57 -12.58 4.22
CA GLY A 197 4.39 -12.80 3.39
C GLY A 197 3.08 -13.04 4.19
N LEU A 198 2.97 -12.42 5.39
CA LEU A 198 1.86 -12.66 6.31
C LEU A 198 0.58 -11.96 5.92
N ILE A 199 0.66 -10.93 5.11
CA ILE A 199 -0.48 -10.09 4.80
C ILE A 199 -1.04 -10.52 3.46
N VAL A 200 -2.30 -10.90 3.47
CA VAL A 200 -3.05 -11.32 2.28
C VAL A 200 -4.29 -10.44 2.12
N LEU A 201 -4.78 -10.32 0.89
CA LEU A 201 -6.09 -9.73 0.65
C LEU A 201 -7.16 -10.82 0.80
N ARG A 202 -8.30 -10.44 1.37
CA ARG A 202 -9.49 -11.27 1.47
C ARG A 202 -10.75 -10.43 1.19
N PRO A 203 -11.86 -11.05 0.82
CA PRO A 203 -13.14 -10.34 0.71
C PRO A 203 -13.50 -9.64 2.03
N TYR A 204 -14.04 -8.43 1.94
CA TYR A 204 -14.50 -7.65 3.09
C TYR A 204 -15.58 -8.40 3.88
N ASP A 205 -16.48 -9.08 3.18
CA ASP A 205 -17.61 -9.80 3.76
C ASP A 205 -17.23 -11.19 4.33
N ALA A 206 -15.99 -11.63 4.13
CA ALA A 206 -15.51 -12.88 4.69
C ALA A 206 -15.50 -12.82 6.22
N LYS A 207 -16.33 -13.65 6.87
CA LYS A 207 -16.55 -13.61 8.33
C LYS A 207 -15.42 -14.24 9.13
N TYR A 208 -14.71 -15.21 8.55
CA TYR A 208 -13.70 -15.99 9.27
C TYR A 208 -12.38 -16.04 8.51
N ALA A 209 -11.27 -16.05 9.24
CA ALA A 209 -9.95 -16.18 8.66
C ALA A 209 -9.00 -16.98 9.56
N VAL A 210 -8.05 -17.69 8.95
CA VAL A 210 -7.00 -18.44 9.66
C VAL A 210 -5.84 -17.50 9.98
N ALA A 211 -5.60 -17.25 11.26
CA ALA A 211 -4.58 -16.32 11.73
C ALA A 211 -3.24 -17.03 12.04
N CYS A 212 -2.78 -17.88 11.12
CA CYS A 212 -1.47 -18.54 11.18
C CYS A 212 -0.89 -18.73 9.78
N SER A 213 0.43 -18.78 9.66
CA SER A 213 1.16 -19.09 8.43
C SER A 213 2.32 -20.07 8.65
N SER A 214 2.41 -20.68 9.83
CA SER A 214 3.45 -21.67 10.13
C SER A 214 3.22 -22.97 9.38
N THR A 215 4.25 -23.46 8.70
CA THR A 215 4.25 -24.76 8.02
C THR A 215 4.90 -25.87 8.86
N LEU A 216 5.28 -25.57 10.09
CA LEU A 216 5.87 -26.56 11.01
C LEU A 216 4.86 -27.64 11.39
N LYS A 217 5.38 -28.81 11.80
CA LYS A 217 4.55 -29.88 12.37
C LYS A 217 3.93 -29.42 13.70
N GLY A 218 2.75 -29.94 14.03
CA GLY A 218 1.98 -29.50 15.18
C GLY A 218 2.71 -29.51 16.52
N ARG A 219 3.63 -30.48 16.76
CA ARG A 219 4.49 -30.51 17.95
C ARG A 219 5.43 -29.31 18.03
N ASP A 220 6.07 -28.96 16.91
CA ASP A 220 7.05 -27.87 16.83
C ASP A 220 6.32 -26.50 16.91
N VAL A 221 5.09 -26.42 16.37
CA VAL A 221 4.25 -25.23 16.54
C VAL A 221 3.92 -25.00 18.00
N LYS A 222 3.46 -26.02 18.73
CA LYS A 222 3.10 -25.92 20.16
C LYS A 222 4.27 -25.51 21.05
N ALA A 223 5.49 -25.89 20.68
CA ALA A 223 6.69 -25.48 21.41
C ALA A 223 7.01 -23.99 21.28
N LYS A 224 6.57 -23.35 20.18
CA LYS A 224 6.92 -21.97 19.82
C LYS A 224 5.76 -20.97 19.96
N CYS A 225 4.52 -21.44 19.86
CA CYS A 225 3.34 -20.58 19.87
C CYS A 225 2.13 -21.33 20.41
N THR A 226 1.46 -20.77 21.41
CA THR A 226 0.30 -21.38 22.05
C THR A 226 -0.96 -21.34 21.19
N THR A 227 -1.00 -20.50 20.15
CA THR A 227 -2.15 -20.31 19.24
C THR A 227 -1.83 -20.65 17.78
N GLY A 228 -0.80 -21.42 17.51
CA GLY A 228 -0.42 -21.79 16.14
C GLY A 228 -1.31 -22.89 15.56
N CYS A 229 -1.51 -22.91 14.25
CA CYS A 229 -2.17 -24.01 13.56
C CYS A 229 -1.31 -25.27 13.64
N ILE A 230 -1.87 -26.37 14.11
CA ILE A 230 -1.17 -27.67 14.26
C ILE A 230 -1.45 -28.64 13.09
N GLY A 231 -2.19 -28.20 12.07
CA GLY A 231 -2.49 -29.00 10.89
C GLY A 231 -3.39 -30.21 11.15
N CYS A 232 -4.19 -30.21 12.25
CA CYS A 232 -4.98 -31.38 12.67
C CYS A 232 -6.12 -31.78 11.75
N GLY A 233 -6.54 -30.93 10.82
CA GLY A 233 -7.58 -31.20 9.83
C GLY A 233 -9.03 -31.17 10.38
N ILE A 234 -9.26 -30.95 11.67
CA ILE A 234 -10.61 -30.95 12.26
C ILE A 234 -11.52 -29.92 11.59
N CYS A 235 -11.00 -28.70 11.32
CA CYS A 235 -11.76 -27.63 10.65
C CYS A 235 -12.19 -28.03 9.23
N ALA A 236 -11.36 -28.75 8.49
CA ALA A 236 -11.68 -29.24 7.14
C ALA A 236 -12.76 -30.32 7.19
N LYS A 237 -12.67 -31.26 8.15
CA LYS A 237 -13.68 -32.32 8.33
C LYS A 237 -15.06 -31.78 8.76
N GLN A 238 -15.06 -30.66 9.49
CA GLN A 238 -16.32 -30.05 9.97
C GLN A 238 -16.91 -29.06 8.96
N CYS A 239 -16.22 -28.76 7.85
CA CYS A 239 -16.70 -27.82 6.85
C CYS A 239 -17.61 -28.54 5.85
N GLU A 240 -18.92 -28.43 6.01
CA GLU A 240 -19.93 -29.02 5.11
C GLU A 240 -19.83 -28.45 3.69
N ALA A 241 -19.46 -27.16 3.55
CA ALA A 241 -19.25 -26.52 2.26
C ALA A 241 -17.92 -26.91 1.56
N GLY A 242 -17.08 -27.74 2.21
CA GLY A 242 -15.77 -28.12 1.65
C GLY A 242 -14.82 -26.95 1.39
N ALA A 243 -15.05 -25.81 2.07
CA ALA A 243 -14.30 -24.57 1.86
C ALA A 243 -12.94 -24.54 2.57
N ILE A 244 -12.56 -25.58 3.31
CA ILE A 244 -11.31 -25.60 4.08
C ILE A 244 -10.45 -26.76 3.65
N THR A 245 -9.23 -26.45 3.22
CA THR A 245 -8.18 -27.43 2.95
C THR A 245 -7.04 -27.29 3.96
N VAL A 246 -6.31 -28.40 4.19
CA VAL A 246 -5.10 -28.37 5.02
C VAL A 246 -3.93 -28.81 4.15
N GLU A 247 -3.06 -27.86 3.87
CA GLU A 247 -1.87 -28.06 3.06
C GLU A 247 -0.66 -27.53 3.81
N ASN A 248 0.48 -28.22 3.71
CA ASN A 248 1.70 -27.86 4.40
C ASN A 248 1.50 -27.59 5.92
N ASN A 249 0.74 -28.43 6.58
CA ASN A 249 0.39 -28.33 8.02
C ASN A 249 -0.41 -27.09 8.41
N ILE A 250 -1.03 -26.36 7.48
CA ILE A 250 -1.82 -25.18 7.76
C ILE A 250 -3.18 -25.24 7.06
N ALA A 251 -4.22 -24.80 7.78
CA ALA A 251 -5.55 -24.67 7.20
C ALA A 251 -5.63 -23.42 6.31
N LYS A 252 -6.33 -23.56 5.18
CA LYS A 252 -6.65 -22.46 4.26
C LYS A 252 -8.15 -22.45 4.02
N ILE A 253 -8.73 -21.25 3.95
CA ILE A 253 -10.16 -21.06 3.64
C ILE A 253 -10.26 -20.58 2.19
N ASP A 254 -11.06 -21.27 1.42
CA ASP A 254 -11.51 -20.84 0.09
C ASP A 254 -12.75 -19.95 0.29
N TYR A 255 -12.58 -18.67 0.05
CA TYR A 255 -13.64 -17.68 0.29
C TYR A 255 -14.76 -17.72 -0.74
N GLU A 256 -14.55 -18.34 -1.90
CA GLU A 256 -15.61 -18.54 -2.90
C GLU A 256 -16.60 -19.62 -2.46
N LYS A 257 -16.14 -20.62 -1.71
CA LYS A 257 -16.96 -21.72 -1.18
C LYS A 257 -17.47 -21.47 0.24
N CYS A 258 -16.86 -20.52 0.97
CA CYS A 258 -17.15 -20.32 2.38
C CYS A 258 -18.49 -19.61 2.60
N VAL A 259 -19.44 -20.31 3.22
CA VAL A 259 -20.77 -19.75 3.57
C VAL A 259 -20.81 -18.99 4.91
N GLY A 260 -19.68 -18.89 5.63
CA GLY A 260 -19.58 -18.13 6.87
C GLY A 260 -20.37 -18.70 8.06
N CYS A 261 -20.55 -20.02 8.17
CA CYS A 261 -21.32 -20.68 9.23
C CYS A 261 -20.64 -20.72 10.61
N GLY A 262 -19.29 -20.57 10.69
CA GLY A 262 -18.53 -20.53 11.95
C GLY A 262 -18.19 -21.90 12.59
N ALA A 263 -18.65 -23.03 12.09
CA ALA A 263 -18.38 -24.36 12.64
C ALA A 263 -16.88 -24.68 12.81
N CYS A 264 -16.06 -24.16 11.89
CA CYS A 264 -14.60 -24.32 11.93
C CYS A 264 -13.94 -23.60 13.11
N THR A 265 -14.52 -22.49 13.58
CA THR A 265 -13.99 -21.68 14.70
C THR A 265 -14.27 -22.40 16.02
N GLU A 266 -15.48 -22.92 16.21
CA GLU A 266 -15.89 -23.61 17.44
C GLU A 266 -15.08 -24.89 17.69
N LYS A 267 -14.83 -25.65 16.63
CA LYS A 267 -14.14 -26.93 16.69
C LYS A 267 -12.59 -26.83 16.65
N CYS A 268 -12.05 -25.65 16.45
CA CYS A 268 -10.60 -25.46 16.39
C CYS A 268 -9.95 -25.55 17.78
N PRO A 269 -9.11 -26.58 18.08
CA PRO A 269 -8.50 -26.74 19.41
C PRO A 269 -7.50 -25.63 19.74
N GLN A 270 -6.92 -24.99 18.72
CA GLN A 270 -5.97 -23.87 18.87
C GLN A 270 -6.66 -22.51 18.76
N LYS A 271 -7.96 -22.46 18.53
CA LYS A 271 -8.75 -21.23 18.34
C LYS A 271 -8.08 -20.24 17.38
N ILE A 272 -7.48 -20.76 16.29
CA ILE A 272 -6.69 -19.97 15.33
C ILE A 272 -7.55 -19.42 14.18
N ILE A 273 -8.79 -19.83 14.08
CA ILE A 273 -9.75 -19.30 13.12
C ILE A 273 -10.59 -18.27 13.86
N HIS A 274 -10.51 -17.01 13.44
CA HIS A 274 -11.18 -15.91 14.12
C HIS A 274 -12.28 -15.32 13.24
N MET A 275 -13.31 -14.77 13.90
CA MET A 275 -14.21 -13.81 13.29
C MET A 275 -13.43 -12.51 13.03
N VAL A 276 -13.58 -11.90 11.86
CA VAL A 276 -12.75 -10.78 11.37
C VAL A 276 -13.60 -9.73 10.65
#